data_9d6edd4b88bebf74fc8f90dd462ef561
#
_entry.id   9d6edd4b88bebf74fc8f90dd462ef561
#
_cell.length_a   1.000
_cell.length_b   1.000
_cell.length_c   1.000
_cell.angle_alpha   90.00
_cell.angle_beta   90.00
_cell.angle_gamma   90.00
#
_symmetry.space_group_name_H-M   'P 1'
#
loop_
_entity.id
_entity.type
_entity.pdbx_description
1 polymer ?
#
loop_
_entity_poly.entity_id
_entity_poly.type
_entity_poly.pdbx_seq_one_letter_code
_entity_poly.pdbx_strand_id
1 'polypeptide(L)'
;MKQNRPRVIAFYLPQFHPTPDNDKWWGKGFTEWTNVGKAKPLFRGHYQPKVPADLGYYDLRLSQSRIEQADLAREAGIEGFCYYHYWFGAGKQELELPFNEVLRLKEPNFPFCLCWANESWHSKFWDNTGRSFSKKTLIEQQYLGHDDNIAHFERLLPAFKDGRYITVDGKILFLIYRPLQFEGIKEFIRDWRNLAQKYGLNGFYFVGQLGQLGRDPTQVDIDNTLSLGFDGVNIVRLWSAVSQRCFIEKCFDKLYSIVTGIPRIANYKSVSSHFIGKEEMEDNIYPTIIPNWDHTPRSGFNGYVLNNSTPELFRFHVRKALATTLQKRADNMIVFLKSWNEWGEGNYMEPDLKYGKKYIETLSTYETALYIAASIKTMPHMMLNSPDFWFEWLGKEVDEKGEEIEIVG
;
A
#
# COMPACT_ATOMS: atom_id res chain seq x y z
N MET A 1 -2.11 -28.06 -6.87
CA MET A 1 -0.74 -27.51 -7.03
C MET A 1 -0.81 -26.05 -6.67
N LYS A 2 -0.07 -25.56 -5.64
CA LYS A 2 0.05 -24.12 -5.38
C LYS A 2 0.65 -23.48 -6.64
N GLN A 3 0.00 -22.47 -7.18
CA GLN A 3 0.48 -21.78 -8.37
C GLN A 3 1.77 -21.02 -8.02
N ASN A 4 2.84 -21.25 -8.76
CA ASN A 4 4.12 -20.52 -8.64
C ASN A 4 3.98 -19.13 -9.32
N ARG A 5 3.14 -18.25 -8.76
CA ARG A 5 2.95 -16.88 -9.25
C ARG A 5 3.04 -15.88 -8.10
N PRO A 6 3.52 -14.67 -8.35
CA PRO A 6 3.49 -13.60 -7.37
C PRO A 6 2.06 -13.32 -6.88
N ARG A 7 1.94 -13.06 -5.59
CA ARG A 7 0.71 -12.73 -4.89
C ARG A 7 0.67 -11.22 -4.69
N VAL A 8 -0.26 -10.52 -5.33
CA VAL A 8 -0.39 -9.07 -5.18
C VAL A 8 -1.43 -8.75 -4.12
N ILE A 9 -1.02 -8.07 -3.05
CA ILE A 9 -1.89 -7.66 -1.94
C ILE A 9 -1.95 -6.14 -1.90
N ALA A 10 -3.15 -5.56 -2.03
CA ALA A 10 -3.33 -4.12 -2.11
C ALA A 10 -3.70 -3.50 -0.76
N PHE A 11 -2.96 -2.47 -0.33
CA PHE A 11 -3.37 -1.65 0.82
C PHE A 11 -4.69 -0.95 0.51
N TYR A 12 -5.58 -0.94 1.51
CA TYR A 12 -6.93 -0.42 1.38
C TYR A 12 -7.26 0.56 2.50
N LEU A 13 -7.63 1.79 2.10
CA LEU A 13 -8.02 2.85 3.03
C LEU A 13 -9.54 2.82 3.28
N PRO A 14 -10.02 2.63 4.53
CA PRO A 14 -11.44 2.60 4.85
C PRO A 14 -12.09 3.97 5.07
N GLN A 15 -11.41 5.09 4.77
CA GLN A 15 -11.85 6.47 5.11
C GLN A 15 -12.82 7.11 4.11
N PHE A 16 -13.71 6.32 3.50
CA PHE A 16 -14.74 6.82 2.57
C PHE A 16 -16.15 6.68 3.12
N HIS A 17 -16.29 6.99 4.41
CA HIS A 17 -17.57 7.13 5.11
C HIS A 17 -17.41 8.14 6.27
N PRO A 18 -18.46 8.89 6.65
CA PRO A 18 -18.39 9.79 7.79
C PRO A 18 -18.23 9.02 9.10
N THR A 19 -17.45 9.57 10.02
CA THR A 19 -17.36 9.11 11.41
C THR A 19 -17.62 10.27 12.37
N PRO A 20 -18.10 10.00 13.60
CA PRO A 20 -18.35 11.07 14.57
C PRO A 20 -17.11 11.92 14.87
N ASP A 21 -15.93 11.31 14.93
CA ASP A 21 -14.69 12.01 15.20
C ASP A 21 -14.22 12.82 13.98
N ASN A 22 -14.33 12.30 12.78
CA ASN A 22 -14.08 13.06 11.55
C ASN A 22 -15.03 14.27 11.40
N ASP A 23 -16.32 14.09 11.71
CA ASP A 23 -17.31 15.16 11.69
C ASP A 23 -16.93 16.29 12.65
N LYS A 24 -16.44 15.94 13.85
CA LYS A 24 -15.98 16.87 14.87
C LYS A 24 -14.73 17.65 14.45
N TRP A 25 -13.80 17.01 13.77
CA TRP A 25 -12.51 17.61 13.41
C TRP A 25 -12.55 18.40 12.12
N TRP A 26 -13.30 17.91 11.13
CA TRP A 26 -13.22 18.39 9.75
C TRP A 26 -14.55 18.92 9.21
N GLY A 27 -15.62 18.81 9.99
CA GLY A 27 -16.97 19.20 9.61
C GLY A 27 -17.84 18.02 9.21
N LYS A 28 -19.14 18.19 9.40
CA LYS A 28 -20.16 17.15 9.20
C LYS A 28 -20.11 16.57 7.79
N GLY A 29 -20.07 15.25 7.72
CA GLY A 29 -20.05 14.48 6.46
C GLY A 29 -18.66 14.35 5.84
N PHE A 30 -17.59 14.69 6.58
CA PHE A 30 -16.24 14.57 6.08
C PHE A 30 -15.89 13.11 5.73
N THR A 31 -15.34 12.94 4.55
CA THR A 31 -14.67 11.70 4.08
C THR A 31 -13.42 12.10 3.29
N GLU A 32 -12.62 11.13 2.86
CA GLU A 32 -11.47 11.41 2.00
C GLU A 32 -11.86 12.12 0.69
N TRP A 33 -13.09 11.91 0.20
CA TRP A 33 -13.63 12.65 -0.95
C TRP A 33 -13.65 14.16 -0.76
N THR A 34 -13.74 14.64 0.48
CA THR A 34 -13.64 16.09 0.77
C THR A 34 -12.27 16.64 0.41
N ASN A 35 -11.21 15.89 0.64
CA ASN A 35 -9.84 16.26 0.25
C ASN A 35 -9.68 16.22 -1.27
N VAL A 36 -10.17 15.16 -1.91
CA VAL A 36 -10.09 14.96 -3.36
C VAL A 36 -10.86 16.05 -4.11
N GLY A 37 -12.10 16.31 -3.70
CA GLY A 37 -12.97 17.26 -4.39
C GLY A 37 -12.52 18.72 -4.29
N LYS A 38 -11.82 19.12 -3.20
CA LYS A 38 -11.26 20.48 -3.05
C LYS A 38 -9.90 20.69 -3.73
N ALA A 39 -9.28 19.61 -4.22
CA ALA A 39 -7.98 19.69 -4.88
C ALA A 39 -8.04 20.53 -6.16
N LYS A 40 -6.96 21.22 -6.45
CA LYS A 40 -6.81 22.03 -7.65
C LYS A 40 -5.38 21.99 -8.17
N PRO A 41 -5.16 22.29 -9.47
CA PRO A 41 -3.82 22.39 -10.01
C PRO A 41 -2.99 23.44 -9.28
N LEU A 42 -1.76 23.11 -8.86
CA LEU A 42 -0.82 24.00 -8.19
C LEU A 42 0.35 24.44 -9.10
N PHE A 43 0.48 23.80 -10.29
CA PHE A 43 1.48 24.15 -11.30
C PHE A 43 0.97 23.74 -12.69
N ARG A 44 1.63 24.23 -13.73
CA ARG A 44 1.25 23.92 -15.12
C ARG A 44 1.40 22.43 -15.41
N GLY A 45 0.32 21.81 -15.90
CA GLY A 45 0.27 20.37 -16.21
C GLY A 45 0.01 19.47 -15.00
N HIS A 46 -0.24 20.05 -13.82
CA HIS A 46 -0.65 19.28 -12.63
C HIS A 46 -2.04 18.67 -12.82
N TYR A 47 -2.13 17.33 -12.78
CA TYR A 47 -3.39 16.61 -12.89
C TYR A 47 -4.15 16.60 -11.56
N GLN A 48 -4.98 17.62 -11.35
CA GLN A 48 -5.93 17.77 -10.25
C GLN A 48 -7.16 18.58 -10.71
N PRO A 49 -8.36 18.37 -10.15
CA PRO A 49 -8.70 17.25 -9.27
C PRO A 49 -8.70 15.93 -10.01
N LYS A 50 -8.37 14.84 -9.30
CA LYS A 50 -8.52 13.49 -9.81
C LYS A 50 -9.97 13.05 -9.56
N VAL A 51 -10.67 12.61 -10.60
CA VAL A 51 -12.11 12.30 -10.55
C VAL A 51 -12.31 10.82 -10.80
N PRO A 52 -13.01 10.10 -9.90
CA PRO A 52 -13.30 8.69 -10.08
C PRO A 52 -14.24 8.46 -11.27
N ALA A 53 -14.03 7.35 -12.00
CA ALA A 53 -14.86 6.91 -13.12
C ALA A 53 -15.87 5.85 -12.66
N ASP A 54 -15.59 4.57 -12.88
CA ASP A 54 -16.54 3.44 -12.77
C ASP A 54 -17.26 3.37 -11.39
N LEU A 55 -16.57 3.67 -10.29
CA LEU A 55 -17.12 3.58 -8.94
C LEU A 55 -17.76 4.89 -8.45
N GLY A 56 -17.52 6.01 -9.15
CA GLY A 56 -17.94 7.33 -8.69
C GLY A 56 -17.38 7.70 -7.29
N TYR A 57 -17.99 8.66 -6.64
CA TYR A 57 -17.69 9.06 -5.25
C TYR A 57 -18.46 8.16 -4.29
N TYR A 58 -17.97 6.96 -4.08
CA TYR A 58 -18.64 5.90 -3.32
C TYR A 58 -18.65 6.15 -1.80
N ASP A 59 -19.54 5.44 -1.13
CA ASP A 59 -19.62 5.36 0.34
C ASP A 59 -19.39 3.91 0.78
N LEU A 60 -18.40 3.68 1.63
CA LEU A 60 -18.03 2.33 2.09
C LEU A 60 -19.02 1.72 3.11
N ARG A 61 -20.05 2.44 3.51
CA ARG A 61 -21.18 1.85 4.25
C ARG A 61 -22.02 0.93 3.35
N LEU A 62 -22.02 1.17 2.05
CA LEU A 62 -22.75 0.36 1.07
C LEU A 62 -21.96 -0.91 0.72
N SER A 63 -22.60 -2.08 0.85
CA SER A 63 -21.99 -3.35 0.46
C SER A 63 -21.66 -3.41 -1.03
N GLN A 64 -22.53 -2.82 -1.86
CA GLN A 64 -22.35 -2.78 -3.31
C GLN A 64 -21.02 -2.12 -3.70
N SER A 65 -20.66 -0.97 -3.08
CA SER A 65 -19.38 -0.31 -3.36
C SER A 65 -18.19 -1.22 -3.06
N ARG A 66 -18.21 -1.95 -1.94
CA ARG A 66 -17.15 -2.89 -1.56
C ARG A 66 -17.06 -4.10 -2.49
N ILE A 67 -18.22 -4.58 -2.98
CA ILE A 67 -18.28 -5.68 -3.95
C ILE A 67 -17.66 -5.26 -5.28
N GLU A 68 -18.08 -4.12 -5.82
CA GLU A 68 -17.56 -3.57 -7.09
C GLU A 68 -16.05 -3.29 -7.03
N GLN A 69 -15.54 -2.77 -5.89
CA GLN A 69 -14.11 -2.62 -5.67
C GLN A 69 -13.37 -3.97 -5.70
N ALA A 70 -13.92 -5.00 -5.07
CA ALA A 70 -13.33 -6.34 -5.07
C ALA A 70 -13.36 -6.98 -6.46
N ASP A 71 -14.41 -6.72 -7.26
CA ASP A 71 -14.52 -7.22 -8.63
C ASP A 71 -13.44 -6.58 -9.54
N LEU A 72 -13.26 -5.26 -9.45
CA LEU A 72 -12.17 -4.57 -10.16
C LEU A 72 -10.79 -5.04 -9.69
N ALA A 73 -10.63 -5.33 -8.39
CA ALA A 73 -9.36 -5.84 -7.87
C ALA A 73 -9.06 -7.27 -8.39
N ARG A 74 -10.08 -8.13 -8.54
CA ARG A 74 -9.93 -9.44 -9.20
C ARG A 74 -9.55 -9.29 -10.67
N GLU A 75 -10.18 -8.34 -11.37
CA GLU A 75 -9.85 -8.01 -12.78
C GLU A 75 -8.36 -7.62 -12.91
N ALA A 76 -7.83 -6.90 -11.93
CA ALA A 76 -6.41 -6.54 -11.86
C ALA A 76 -5.47 -7.70 -11.49
N GLY A 77 -5.99 -8.87 -11.08
CA GLY A 77 -5.20 -9.99 -10.58
C GLY A 77 -4.75 -9.86 -9.11
N ILE A 78 -5.35 -8.95 -8.36
CA ILE A 78 -5.04 -8.76 -6.93
C ILE A 78 -5.64 -9.92 -6.13
N GLU A 79 -4.81 -10.54 -5.28
CA GLU A 79 -5.24 -11.65 -4.40
C GLU A 79 -6.23 -11.19 -3.34
N GLY A 80 -5.98 -10.02 -2.72
CA GLY A 80 -6.83 -9.52 -1.66
C GLY A 80 -6.43 -8.14 -1.17
N PHE A 81 -7.25 -7.59 -0.25
CA PHE A 81 -7.02 -6.29 0.35
C PHE A 81 -6.31 -6.39 1.70
N CYS A 82 -5.33 -5.53 1.93
CA CYS A 82 -4.71 -5.27 3.21
C CYS A 82 -5.36 -4.02 3.82
N TYR A 83 -6.40 -4.20 4.64
CA TYR A 83 -7.10 -3.08 5.24
C TYR A 83 -6.24 -2.38 6.29
N TYR A 84 -6.12 -1.05 6.22
CA TYR A 84 -5.63 -0.29 7.35
C TYR A 84 -6.59 -0.44 8.52
N HIS A 85 -6.05 -0.89 9.64
CA HIS A 85 -6.73 -1.09 10.90
C HIS A 85 -6.19 -0.10 11.93
N TYR A 86 -7.07 0.53 12.68
CA TYR A 86 -6.71 1.55 13.65
C TYR A 86 -7.14 1.12 15.04
N TRP A 87 -6.16 0.88 15.89
CA TRP A 87 -6.32 0.59 17.31
C TRP A 87 -5.40 1.51 18.09
N PHE A 88 -5.97 2.43 18.88
CA PHE A 88 -5.22 3.47 19.59
C PHE A 88 -4.96 3.15 21.06
N GLY A 89 -5.28 1.94 21.52
CA GLY A 89 -5.25 1.51 22.93
C GLY A 89 -6.59 1.66 23.63
N ALA A 90 -6.77 0.92 24.73
CA ALA A 90 -7.98 0.92 25.58
C ALA A 90 -9.30 0.73 24.80
N GLY A 91 -9.29 -0.06 23.74
CA GLY A 91 -10.47 -0.34 22.91
C GLY A 91 -10.85 0.78 21.92
N LYS A 92 -10.10 1.89 21.86
CA LYS A 92 -10.38 2.98 20.92
C LYS A 92 -9.99 2.56 19.50
N GLN A 93 -10.99 2.56 18.61
CA GLN A 93 -10.85 2.29 17.18
C GLN A 93 -11.36 3.46 16.34
N GLU A 94 -10.92 3.52 15.10
CA GLU A 94 -11.44 4.41 14.07
C GLU A 94 -11.56 3.68 12.74
N LEU A 95 -12.51 4.12 11.91
CA LEU A 95 -12.74 3.63 10.55
C LEU A 95 -13.01 2.11 10.43
N GLU A 96 -13.38 1.46 11.51
CA GLU A 96 -13.58 0.00 11.60
C GLU A 96 -14.85 -0.48 10.89
N LEU A 97 -15.81 0.41 10.63
CA LEU A 97 -17.13 0.05 10.12
C LEU A 97 -17.08 -0.73 8.81
N PRO A 98 -16.36 -0.31 7.74
CA PRO A 98 -16.35 -1.05 6.47
C PRO A 98 -15.83 -2.47 6.63
N PHE A 99 -14.76 -2.66 7.42
CA PHE A 99 -14.18 -3.98 7.66
C PHE A 99 -15.08 -4.87 8.54
N ASN A 100 -15.71 -4.30 9.58
CA ASN A 100 -16.69 -5.01 10.40
C ASN A 100 -17.87 -5.51 9.54
N GLU A 101 -18.34 -4.71 8.58
CA GLU A 101 -19.41 -5.11 7.65
C GLU A 101 -18.95 -6.23 6.69
N VAL A 102 -17.70 -6.19 6.21
CA VAL A 102 -17.11 -7.29 5.41
C VAL A 102 -17.13 -8.60 6.19
N LEU A 103 -16.79 -8.57 7.48
CA LEU A 103 -16.84 -9.75 8.35
C LEU A 103 -18.27 -10.21 8.62
N ARG A 104 -19.16 -9.29 8.95
CA ARG A 104 -20.56 -9.58 9.31
C ARG A 104 -21.36 -10.15 8.14
N LEU A 105 -21.24 -9.53 6.95
CA LEU A 105 -21.99 -9.91 5.74
C LEU A 105 -21.34 -11.08 4.99
N LYS A 106 -20.06 -11.38 5.27
CA LYS A 106 -19.26 -12.30 4.46
C LYS A 106 -19.09 -11.85 3.01
N GLU A 107 -19.26 -10.54 2.75
CA GLU A 107 -19.19 -9.90 1.43
C GLU A 107 -18.33 -8.63 1.47
N PRO A 108 -17.52 -8.41 0.41
CA PRO A 108 -17.29 -9.28 -0.74
C PRO A 108 -16.60 -10.61 -0.34
N ASN A 109 -16.87 -11.69 -1.08
CA ASN A 109 -16.08 -12.91 -0.95
C ASN A 109 -14.71 -12.71 -1.61
N PHE A 110 -13.86 -11.92 -0.95
CA PHE A 110 -12.54 -11.52 -1.40
C PHE A 110 -11.55 -11.64 -0.25
N PRO A 111 -10.35 -12.20 -0.49
CA PRO A 111 -9.37 -12.36 0.57
C PRO A 111 -8.92 -11.03 1.18
N PHE A 112 -8.51 -11.08 2.43
CA PHE A 112 -8.03 -9.89 3.14
C PHE A 112 -6.98 -10.22 4.19
N CYS A 113 -6.21 -9.21 4.56
CA CYS A 113 -5.40 -9.15 5.76
C CYS A 113 -5.48 -7.75 6.38
N LEU A 114 -4.80 -7.53 7.48
CA LEU A 114 -4.81 -6.25 8.18
C LEU A 114 -3.40 -5.66 8.28
N CYS A 115 -3.35 -4.34 8.20
CA CYS A 115 -2.18 -3.54 8.55
C CYS A 115 -2.55 -2.61 9.70
N TRP A 116 -1.99 -2.84 10.89
CA TRP A 116 -2.19 -1.91 12.00
C TRP A 116 -1.42 -0.62 11.76
N ALA A 117 -2.17 0.45 11.46
CA ALA A 117 -1.65 1.79 11.28
C ALA A 117 -1.41 2.42 12.66
N ASN A 118 -0.38 1.94 13.34
CA ASN A 118 -0.02 2.26 14.72
C ASN A 118 0.68 3.62 14.84
N GLU A 119 -0.03 4.69 14.51
CA GLU A 119 0.47 6.06 14.63
C GLU A 119 -0.60 7.01 15.18
N SER A 120 -0.18 8.04 15.92
CA SER A 120 -1.07 9.10 16.39
C SER A 120 -1.61 9.92 15.23
N TRP A 121 -2.88 10.26 15.28
CA TRP A 121 -3.48 11.17 14.33
C TRP A 121 -3.27 12.61 14.73
N HIS A 122 -2.90 13.43 13.75
CA HIS A 122 -2.65 14.85 13.93
C HIS A 122 -3.43 15.67 12.93
N SER A 123 -4.05 16.76 13.39
CA SER A 123 -4.54 17.78 12.47
C SER A 123 -3.34 18.59 11.97
N LYS A 124 -3.28 18.79 10.68
CA LYS A 124 -2.51 19.88 10.08
C LYS A 124 -3.52 20.96 9.76
N PHE A 125 -3.76 21.90 10.69
CA PHE A 125 -4.61 23.03 10.39
C PHE A 125 -3.88 23.94 9.39
N TRP A 126 -4.49 24.03 8.22
CA TRP A 126 -4.19 25.05 7.23
C TRP A 126 -5.13 26.20 7.51
N ASP A 127 -4.61 27.38 7.77
CA ASP A 127 -5.42 28.57 7.58
C ASP A 127 -5.76 28.71 6.10
N ASN A 128 -6.75 29.54 5.75
CA ASN A 128 -7.15 29.78 4.37
C ASN A 128 -6.00 30.33 3.49
N THR A 129 -4.85 30.70 4.08
CA THR A 129 -3.66 31.19 3.40
C THR A 129 -2.58 30.10 3.22
N GLY A 130 -2.75 28.93 3.86
CA GLY A 130 -1.79 27.81 3.82
C GLY A 130 -0.48 28.08 4.56
N ARG A 131 -0.40 29.15 5.36
CA ARG A 131 0.84 29.64 5.98
C ARG A 131 0.99 29.34 7.45
N SER A 132 -0.08 29.01 8.17
CA SER A 132 -0.05 28.70 9.60
C SER A 132 0.04 27.19 9.85
N PHE A 133 0.97 26.79 10.73
CA PHE A 133 1.18 25.40 11.12
C PHE A 133 0.89 25.24 12.60
N SER A 134 -0.32 24.80 12.95
CA SER A 134 -0.51 24.18 14.26
C SER A 134 -0.69 22.67 14.05
N LYS A 135 0.16 21.88 14.68
CA LYS A 135 0.01 20.43 14.76
C LYS A 135 -0.71 20.12 16.08
N LYS A 136 -1.99 19.80 16.01
CA LYS A 136 -2.76 19.33 17.16
C LYS A 136 -2.91 17.81 17.08
N THR A 137 -2.59 17.09 18.14
CA THR A 137 -2.90 15.66 18.25
C THR A 137 -4.42 15.51 18.37
N LEU A 138 -5.00 14.71 17.50
CA LEU A 138 -6.43 14.37 17.46
C LEU A 138 -6.69 13.10 18.26
N ILE A 139 -5.92 12.06 17.98
CA ILE A 139 -5.91 10.82 18.76
C ILE A 139 -4.43 10.43 18.96
N GLU A 140 -4.08 10.11 20.18
CA GLU A 140 -2.77 9.61 20.53
C GLU A 140 -2.72 8.08 20.43
N GLN A 141 -1.70 7.53 19.76
CA GLN A 141 -1.43 6.11 19.77
C GLN A 141 -0.81 5.74 21.14
N GLN A 142 -1.46 4.83 21.83
CA GLN A 142 -1.01 4.31 23.12
C GLN A 142 -0.68 2.82 22.99
N TYR A 143 0.36 2.38 23.70
CA TYR A 143 0.77 0.99 23.83
C TYR A 143 0.69 0.63 25.31
N LEU A 144 -0.42 -0.01 25.71
CA LEU A 144 -0.78 -0.20 27.13
C LEU A 144 -0.34 -1.56 27.68
N GLY A 145 0.44 -2.32 26.89
CA GLY A 145 1.02 -3.60 27.34
C GLY A 145 0.05 -4.78 27.23
N HIS A 146 0.30 -5.80 28.07
CA HIS A 146 -0.27 -7.14 27.95
C HIS A 146 -1.81 -7.18 27.84
N ASP A 147 -2.52 -6.53 28.75
CA ASP A 147 -3.98 -6.57 28.78
C ASP A 147 -4.61 -5.94 27.54
N ASP A 148 -4.02 -4.84 27.04
CA ASP A 148 -4.48 -4.21 25.81
C ASP A 148 -4.11 -5.06 24.56
N ASN A 149 -2.97 -5.74 24.59
CA ASN A 149 -2.60 -6.70 23.54
C ASN A 149 -3.62 -7.84 23.43
N ILE A 150 -4.12 -8.34 24.59
CA ILE A 150 -5.19 -9.36 24.63
C ILE A 150 -6.48 -8.78 24.07
N ALA A 151 -6.92 -7.62 24.56
CA ALA A 151 -8.17 -6.98 24.11
C ALA A 151 -8.15 -6.71 22.60
N HIS A 152 -7.03 -6.23 22.06
CA HIS A 152 -6.83 -6.01 20.63
C HIS A 152 -6.92 -7.32 19.83
N PHE A 153 -6.24 -8.38 20.28
CA PHE A 153 -6.30 -9.71 19.67
C PHE A 153 -7.73 -10.26 19.65
N GLU A 154 -8.42 -10.24 20.80
CA GLU A 154 -9.78 -10.78 20.95
C GLU A 154 -10.80 -10.02 20.09
N ARG A 155 -10.61 -8.70 19.93
CA ARG A 155 -11.40 -7.87 19.01
C ARG A 155 -11.26 -8.36 17.56
N LEU A 156 -10.07 -8.78 17.14
CA LEU A 156 -9.78 -9.24 15.78
C LEU A 156 -9.93 -10.76 15.59
N LEU A 157 -10.16 -11.53 16.65
CA LEU A 157 -10.28 -12.99 16.58
C LEU A 157 -11.31 -13.48 15.55
N PRO A 158 -12.50 -12.83 15.38
CA PRO A 158 -13.43 -13.23 14.33
C PRO A 158 -12.83 -13.10 12.92
N ALA A 159 -11.97 -12.11 12.68
CA ALA A 159 -11.27 -11.96 11.42
C ALA A 159 -10.23 -13.07 11.24
N PHE A 160 -9.44 -13.36 12.25
CA PHE A 160 -8.40 -14.41 12.20
C PHE A 160 -8.95 -15.81 11.96
N LYS A 161 -10.22 -16.06 12.32
CA LYS A 161 -10.94 -17.30 12.06
C LYS A 161 -11.70 -17.34 10.74
N ASP A 162 -11.72 -16.23 9.99
CA ASP A 162 -12.38 -16.16 8.68
C ASP A 162 -11.52 -16.85 7.62
N GLY A 163 -12.12 -17.78 6.86
CA GLY A 163 -11.41 -18.55 5.82
C GLY A 163 -10.87 -17.69 4.65
N ARG A 164 -11.30 -16.42 4.55
CA ARG A 164 -10.78 -15.46 3.57
C ARG A 164 -9.50 -14.75 4.04
N TYR A 165 -9.08 -14.94 5.30
CA TYR A 165 -7.89 -14.26 5.83
C TYR A 165 -6.63 -14.78 5.15
N ILE A 166 -5.83 -13.87 4.59
CA ILE A 166 -4.59 -14.19 3.87
C ILE A 166 -3.55 -14.77 4.83
N THR A 167 -2.90 -15.85 4.40
CA THR A 167 -1.86 -16.53 5.17
C THR A 167 -0.54 -16.65 4.38
N VAL A 168 0.56 -16.76 5.10
CA VAL A 168 1.91 -17.11 4.61
C VAL A 168 2.39 -18.33 5.38
N ASP A 169 2.77 -19.39 4.69
CA ASP A 169 3.10 -20.70 5.31
C ASP A 169 2.01 -21.20 6.29
N GLY A 170 0.74 -20.91 5.97
CA GLY A 170 -0.41 -21.25 6.80
C GLY A 170 -0.60 -20.37 8.05
N LYS A 171 0.28 -19.39 8.31
CA LYS A 171 0.20 -18.44 9.41
C LYS A 171 -0.53 -17.16 8.97
N ILE A 172 -1.26 -16.55 9.88
CA ILE A 172 -2.04 -15.32 9.67
C ILE A 172 -1.11 -14.16 9.31
N LEU A 173 -1.26 -13.56 8.13
CA LEU A 173 -0.48 -12.40 7.70
C LEU A 173 -0.97 -11.14 8.42
N PHE A 174 -0.13 -10.54 9.26
CA PHE A 174 -0.45 -9.30 9.96
C PHE A 174 0.66 -8.28 9.81
N LEU A 175 0.30 -7.09 9.30
CA LEU A 175 1.28 -6.02 9.09
C LEU A 175 1.24 -4.99 10.21
N ILE A 176 2.39 -4.41 10.53
CA ILE A 176 2.54 -3.28 11.45
C ILE A 176 3.20 -2.13 10.70
N TYR A 177 2.51 -1.00 10.63
CA TYR A 177 2.87 0.15 9.80
C TYR A 177 4.14 0.86 10.27
N ARG A 178 4.35 0.99 11.59
CA ARG A 178 5.52 1.63 12.19
C ARG A 178 6.21 0.73 13.21
N PRO A 179 6.88 -0.35 12.77
CA PRO A 179 7.44 -1.35 13.67
C PRO A 179 8.52 -0.78 14.59
N LEU A 180 9.36 0.15 14.11
CA LEU A 180 10.47 0.74 14.86
C LEU A 180 10.07 1.86 15.84
N GLN A 181 8.79 2.29 15.81
CA GLN A 181 8.25 3.32 16.70
C GLN A 181 7.34 2.73 17.79
N PHE A 182 7.22 1.43 17.85
CA PHE A 182 6.40 0.72 18.82
C PHE A 182 7.27 0.24 20.00
N GLU A 183 7.27 0.96 21.10
CA GLU A 183 7.82 0.46 22.36
C GLU A 183 7.00 -0.73 22.85
N GLY A 184 7.67 -1.84 23.22
CA GLY A 184 6.99 -3.08 23.63
C GLY A 184 6.60 -4.02 22.49
N ILE A 185 7.02 -3.79 21.24
CA ILE A 185 6.70 -4.63 20.08
C ILE A 185 7.08 -6.11 20.28
N LYS A 186 8.20 -6.41 20.93
CA LYS A 186 8.62 -7.80 21.22
C LYS A 186 7.62 -8.51 22.13
N GLU A 187 7.09 -7.79 23.11
CA GLU A 187 6.06 -8.30 24.00
C GLU A 187 4.74 -8.54 23.28
N PHE A 188 4.31 -7.57 22.45
CA PHE A 188 3.13 -7.71 21.60
C PHE A 188 3.22 -8.94 20.70
N ILE A 189 4.32 -9.13 19.97
CA ILE A 189 4.53 -10.29 19.09
C ILE A 189 4.48 -11.60 19.89
N ARG A 190 5.12 -11.65 21.06
CA ARG A 190 5.10 -12.81 21.94
C ARG A 190 3.68 -13.11 22.44
N ASP A 191 2.96 -12.11 22.89
CA ASP A 191 1.60 -12.24 23.41
C ASP A 191 0.66 -12.78 22.33
N TRP A 192 0.72 -12.21 21.13
CA TRP A 192 -0.13 -12.65 20.03
C TRP A 192 0.20 -14.06 19.52
N ARG A 193 1.48 -14.44 19.51
CA ARG A 193 1.86 -15.83 19.21
C ARG A 193 1.32 -16.82 20.24
N ASN A 194 1.39 -16.47 21.53
CA ASN A 194 0.82 -17.28 22.62
C ASN A 194 -0.71 -17.37 22.51
N LEU A 195 -1.38 -16.24 22.22
CA LEU A 195 -2.84 -16.20 22.04
C LEU A 195 -3.26 -17.01 20.81
N ALA A 196 -2.53 -16.94 19.71
CA ALA A 196 -2.79 -17.78 18.54
C ALA A 196 -2.81 -19.26 18.91
N GLN A 197 -1.81 -19.72 19.65
CA GLN A 197 -1.77 -21.11 20.14
C GLN A 197 -2.96 -21.43 21.06
N LYS A 198 -3.28 -20.54 22.02
CA LYS A 198 -4.42 -20.70 22.95
C LYS A 198 -5.75 -20.83 22.21
N TYR A 199 -5.95 -20.08 21.12
CA TYR A 199 -7.19 -20.07 20.34
C TYR A 199 -7.20 -21.04 19.15
N GLY A 200 -6.18 -21.92 19.02
CA GLY A 200 -6.08 -22.95 17.98
C GLY A 200 -5.81 -22.42 16.56
N LEU A 201 -5.15 -21.27 16.47
CA LEU A 201 -4.70 -20.71 15.20
C LEU A 201 -3.27 -21.21 14.88
N ASN A 202 -2.91 -21.26 13.58
CA ASN A 202 -1.58 -21.71 13.14
C ASN A 202 -0.44 -20.71 13.43
N GLY A 203 -0.72 -19.62 14.14
CA GLY A 203 0.22 -18.57 14.46
C GLY A 203 0.15 -17.39 13.50
N PHE A 204 1.06 -16.44 13.69
CA PHE A 204 1.16 -15.22 12.89
C PHE A 204 2.43 -15.20 12.04
N TYR A 205 2.31 -14.60 10.89
CA TYR A 205 3.41 -14.12 10.06
C TYR A 205 3.39 -12.59 10.14
N PHE A 206 4.27 -12.02 10.97
CA PHE A 206 4.34 -10.58 11.18
C PHE A 206 5.23 -9.92 10.14
N VAL A 207 4.71 -8.88 9.49
CA VAL A 207 5.46 -8.07 8.54
C VAL A 207 5.55 -6.63 9.03
N GLY A 208 6.76 -6.10 9.19
CA GLY A 208 6.98 -4.69 9.49
C GLY A 208 7.03 -3.86 8.22
N GLN A 209 6.24 -2.77 8.12
CA GLN A 209 6.32 -1.88 6.98
C GLN A 209 7.33 -0.76 7.24
N LEU A 210 8.22 -0.49 6.27
CA LEU A 210 9.25 0.55 6.32
C LEU A 210 9.10 1.54 5.15
N GLY A 211 9.59 2.79 5.33
CA GLY A 211 9.58 3.83 4.29
C GLY A 211 8.64 5.02 4.55
N GLN A 212 8.00 5.11 5.75
CA GLN A 212 7.04 6.17 6.06
C GLN A 212 7.67 7.43 6.68
N LEU A 213 8.97 7.40 6.98
CA LEU A 213 9.67 8.48 7.71
C LEU A 213 10.25 9.59 6.81
N GLY A 214 9.77 9.72 5.57
CA GLY A 214 10.28 10.73 4.62
C GLY A 214 11.68 10.42 4.07
N ARG A 215 12.16 9.19 4.24
CA ARG A 215 13.36 8.63 3.64
C ARG A 215 13.16 7.17 3.28
N ASP A 216 13.95 6.67 2.36
CA ASP A 216 13.97 5.24 2.07
C ASP A 216 14.61 4.46 3.22
N PRO A 217 14.15 3.22 3.47
CA PRO A 217 14.74 2.33 4.45
C PRO A 217 16.18 1.96 4.11
N THR A 218 16.99 1.76 5.14
CA THR A 218 18.35 1.24 5.04
C THR A 218 18.40 -0.22 5.47
N GLN A 219 19.50 -0.92 5.16
CA GLN A 219 19.73 -2.27 5.68
C GLN A 219 19.63 -2.34 7.22
N VAL A 220 20.12 -1.33 7.91
CA VAL A 220 20.02 -1.26 9.38
C VAL A 220 18.56 -1.21 9.84
N ASP A 221 17.66 -0.50 9.13
CA ASP A 221 16.24 -0.48 9.49
C ASP A 221 15.60 -1.87 9.29
N ILE A 222 16.02 -2.59 8.25
CA ILE A 222 15.55 -3.96 7.96
C ILE A 222 16.03 -4.90 9.07
N ASP A 223 17.33 -4.92 9.36
CA ASP A 223 17.93 -5.79 10.37
C ASP A 223 17.33 -5.53 11.76
N ASN A 224 17.15 -4.26 12.12
CA ASN A 224 16.50 -3.87 13.37
C ASN A 224 15.06 -4.42 13.42
N THR A 225 14.28 -4.28 12.34
CA THR A 225 12.89 -4.79 12.30
C THR A 225 12.86 -6.30 12.50
N LEU A 226 13.67 -7.06 11.76
CA LEU A 226 13.74 -8.52 11.91
C LEU A 226 14.19 -8.94 13.32
N SER A 227 15.14 -8.19 13.95
CA SER A 227 15.61 -8.46 15.31
C SER A 227 14.53 -8.27 16.39
N LEU A 228 13.46 -7.56 16.08
CA LEU A 228 12.31 -7.36 16.97
C LEU A 228 11.34 -8.55 16.95
N GLY A 229 11.55 -9.55 16.06
CA GLY A 229 10.76 -10.77 15.98
C GLY A 229 9.77 -10.79 14.83
N PHE A 230 9.87 -9.86 13.87
CA PHE A 230 9.12 -9.91 12.62
C PHE A 230 9.61 -11.06 11.74
N ASP A 231 8.69 -11.68 11.00
CA ASP A 231 8.99 -12.76 10.05
C ASP A 231 9.43 -12.19 8.69
N GLY A 232 9.01 -10.96 8.36
CA GLY A 232 9.39 -10.29 7.14
C GLY A 232 9.23 -8.77 7.20
N VAL A 233 9.67 -8.08 6.15
CA VAL A 233 9.64 -6.62 6.01
C VAL A 233 9.04 -6.23 4.67
N ASN A 234 8.07 -5.33 4.67
CA ASN A 234 7.57 -4.67 3.48
C ASN A 234 8.26 -3.31 3.31
N ILE A 235 8.83 -3.05 2.14
CA ILE A 235 9.58 -1.82 1.85
C ILE A 235 8.78 -0.92 0.90
N VAL A 236 8.64 0.36 1.29
CA VAL A 236 8.05 1.42 0.46
C VAL A 236 9.14 2.45 0.13
N ARG A 237 9.64 2.48 -1.11
CA ARG A 237 10.73 3.37 -1.56
C ARG A 237 10.20 4.63 -2.27
N LEU A 238 9.28 5.32 -1.63
CA LEU A 238 8.68 6.53 -2.20
C LEU A 238 9.62 7.74 -2.19
N TRP A 239 10.60 7.75 -1.30
CA TRP A 239 11.38 8.92 -0.95
C TRP A 239 12.76 9.00 -1.61
N SER A 240 13.09 8.12 -2.54
CA SER A 240 14.42 8.03 -3.19
C SER A 240 14.92 9.39 -3.71
N ALA A 241 14.09 10.10 -4.46
CA ALA A 241 14.45 11.42 -4.99
C ALA A 241 14.66 12.50 -3.91
N VAL A 242 14.07 12.31 -2.72
CA VAL A 242 14.22 13.24 -1.59
C VAL A 242 15.38 12.85 -0.70
N SER A 243 15.59 11.55 -0.50
CA SER A 243 16.64 11.00 0.36
C SER A 243 18.04 11.35 -0.14
N GLN A 244 18.23 11.35 -1.46
CA GLN A 244 19.50 11.64 -2.12
C GLN A 244 19.91 13.11 -2.09
N ARG A 245 18.98 14.03 -1.76
CA ARG A 245 19.27 15.48 -1.70
C ARG A 245 20.00 15.84 -0.43
N CYS A 246 20.99 16.74 -0.54
CA CYS A 246 21.70 17.28 0.62
C CYS A 246 20.79 18.23 1.43
N PHE A 247 21.22 18.56 2.66
CA PHE A 247 20.43 19.43 3.56
C PHE A 247 20.11 20.79 2.94
N ILE A 248 21.08 21.39 2.26
CA ILE A 248 20.93 22.73 1.62
C ILE A 248 19.83 22.67 0.54
N GLU A 249 19.86 21.66 -0.31
CA GLU A 249 18.83 21.47 -1.36
C GLU A 249 17.43 21.28 -0.76
N LYS A 250 17.32 20.54 0.35
CA LYS A 250 16.05 20.38 1.08
C LYS A 250 15.53 21.70 1.65
N CYS A 251 16.43 22.58 2.13
CA CYS A 251 16.07 23.91 2.60
C CYS A 251 15.60 24.80 1.44
N PHE A 252 16.28 24.77 0.30
CA PHE A 252 15.88 25.49 -0.90
C PHE A 252 14.52 25.04 -1.43
N ASP A 253 14.28 23.73 -1.53
CA ASP A 253 12.99 23.18 -1.95
C ASP A 253 11.85 23.68 -1.06
N LYS A 254 12.08 23.68 0.27
CA LYS A 254 11.08 24.15 1.22
C LYS A 254 10.81 25.65 1.06
N LEU A 255 11.87 26.47 0.95
CA LEU A 255 11.73 27.90 0.75
C LEU A 255 11.02 28.20 -0.57
N TYR A 256 11.42 27.52 -1.65
CA TYR A 256 10.77 27.63 -2.96
C TYR A 256 9.27 27.31 -2.87
N SER A 257 8.89 26.22 -2.21
CA SER A 257 7.47 25.83 -2.03
C SER A 257 6.68 26.88 -1.23
N ILE A 258 7.29 27.49 -0.21
CA ILE A 258 6.65 28.54 0.60
C ILE A 258 6.42 29.81 -0.23
N VAL A 259 7.42 30.21 -1.02
CA VAL A 259 7.38 31.47 -1.80
C VAL A 259 6.45 31.35 -3.01
N THR A 260 6.52 30.22 -3.72
CA THR A 260 5.80 30.04 -5.00
C THR A 260 4.43 29.39 -4.85
N GLY A 261 4.16 28.72 -3.72
CA GLY A 261 2.99 27.86 -3.54
C GLY A 261 3.05 26.57 -4.37
N ILE A 262 4.21 26.22 -4.95
CA ILE A 262 4.42 25.02 -5.75
C ILE A 262 4.90 23.88 -4.83
N PRO A 263 4.29 22.68 -4.86
CA PRO A 263 4.71 21.55 -4.05
C PRO A 263 6.07 21.00 -4.52
N ARG A 264 6.67 20.11 -3.71
CA ARG A 264 7.83 19.36 -4.17
C ARG A 264 7.42 18.38 -5.27
N ILE A 265 8.09 18.47 -6.41
CA ILE A 265 7.79 17.66 -7.59
C ILE A 265 8.99 16.79 -7.92
N ALA A 266 8.74 15.51 -8.22
CA ALA A 266 9.72 14.63 -8.87
C ALA A 266 9.09 13.96 -10.10
N ASN A 267 9.92 13.58 -11.06
CA ASN A 267 9.44 12.85 -12.24
C ASN A 267 9.25 11.36 -11.89
N TYR A 268 8.06 10.81 -12.16
CA TYR A 268 7.73 9.43 -11.85
C TYR A 268 8.72 8.44 -12.49
N LYS A 269 9.08 8.62 -13.77
CA LYS A 269 10.03 7.75 -14.48
C LYS A 269 11.39 7.66 -13.76
N SER A 270 11.91 8.79 -13.27
CA SER A 270 13.18 8.83 -12.57
C SER A 270 13.11 8.17 -11.19
N VAL A 271 12.02 8.40 -10.45
CA VAL A 271 11.88 7.84 -9.09
C VAL A 271 11.53 6.37 -9.11
N SER A 272 10.65 5.93 -10.01
CA SER A 272 10.18 4.54 -10.09
C SER A 272 11.29 3.54 -10.43
N SER A 273 12.36 3.98 -11.10
CA SER A 273 13.54 3.12 -11.33
C SER A 273 14.21 2.65 -10.02
N HIS A 274 13.99 3.38 -8.90
CA HIS A 274 14.55 3.09 -7.58
C HIS A 274 13.55 2.44 -6.60
N PHE A 275 12.31 2.19 -7.02
CA PHE A 275 11.29 1.61 -6.12
C PHE A 275 11.60 0.17 -5.69
N ILE A 276 12.46 -0.52 -6.40
CA ILE A 276 12.91 -1.87 -6.05
C ILE A 276 14.44 -1.87 -5.95
N GLY A 277 14.95 -2.17 -4.78
CA GLY A 277 16.38 -2.32 -4.49
C GLY A 277 16.82 -3.79 -4.49
N LYS A 278 18.06 -4.02 -4.09
CA LYS A 278 18.64 -5.37 -3.95
C LYS A 278 18.09 -6.14 -2.75
N GLU A 279 17.68 -5.42 -1.71
CA GLU A 279 17.16 -5.99 -0.47
C GLU A 279 15.86 -6.77 -0.71
N GLU A 280 15.04 -6.31 -1.65
CA GLU A 280 13.79 -6.98 -2.02
C GLU A 280 14.00 -8.32 -2.77
N MET A 281 15.23 -8.69 -3.10
CA MET A 281 15.56 -10.04 -3.60
C MET A 281 15.57 -11.08 -2.48
N GLU A 282 15.76 -10.69 -1.22
CA GLU A 282 15.73 -11.60 -0.09
C GLU A 282 14.32 -12.16 0.12
N ASP A 283 14.23 -13.40 0.58
CA ASP A 283 13.01 -14.20 0.60
C ASP A 283 11.87 -13.57 1.40
N ASN A 284 12.19 -12.93 2.53
CA ASN A 284 11.24 -12.32 3.45
C ASN A 284 11.20 -10.77 3.39
N ILE A 285 11.77 -10.16 2.35
CA ILE A 285 11.72 -8.71 2.13
C ILE A 285 10.80 -8.43 0.93
N TYR A 286 9.67 -7.80 1.17
CA TYR A 286 8.59 -7.65 0.20
C TYR A 286 8.60 -6.29 -0.48
N PRO A 287 8.65 -6.24 -1.83
CA PRO A 287 8.58 -5.01 -2.59
C PRO A 287 7.17 -4.39 -2.54
N THR A 288 7.12 -3.09 -2.80
CA THR A 288 5.87 -2.35 -3.00
C THR A 288 5.83 -1.74 -4.38
N ILE A 289 4.75 -1.99 -5.13
CA ILE A 289 4.44 -1.26 -6.37
C ILE A 289 3.59 -0.03 -6.06
N ILE A 290 3.90 1.09 -6.73
CA ILE A 290 3.28 2.41 -6.51
C ILE A 290 2.83 2.96 -7.86
N PRO A 291 1.52 2.99 -8.16
CA PRO A 291 1.02 3.41 -9.48
C PRO A 291 1.21 4.93 -9.71
N ASN A 292 0.98 5.72 -8.69
CA ASN A 292 1.04 7.17 -8.71
C ASN A 292 1.20 7.71 -7.29
N TRP A 293 1.50 9.02 -7.15
CA TRP A 293 1.57 9.69 -5.86
C TRP A 293 1.38 11.19 -6.02
N ASP A 294 0.43 11.75 -5.28
CA ASP A 294 0.20 13.18 -5.22
C ASP A 294 -0.49 13.55 -3.90
N HIS A 295 0.29 13.98 -2.93
CA HIS A 295 -0.22 14.29 -1.59
C HIS A 295 -0.84 15.70 -1.48
N THR A 296 -0.98 16.43 -2.59
CA THR A 296 -1.48 17.81 -2.58
C THR A 296 -2.95 17.95 -2.13
N PRO A 297 -3.87 17.00 -2.37
CA PRO A 297 -5.23 17.09 -1.84
C PRO A 297 -5.28 17.20 -0.31
N ARG A 298 -4.37 16.52 0.40
CA ARG A 298 -4.26 16.60 1.86
C ARG A 298 -3.35 17.71 2.38
N SER A 299 -2.32 18.11 1.61
CA SER A 299 -1.22 18.95 2.13
C SER A 299 -0.93 20.21 1.32
N GLY A 300 -1.69 20.50 0.26
CA GLY A 300 -1.45 21.68 -0.58
C GLY A 300 0.00 21.74 -1.08
N PHE A 301 0.61 22.91 -1.06
CA PHE A 301 2.02 23.11 -1.50
C PHE A 301 3.07 22.40 -0.62
N ASN A 302 2.72 21.89 0.55
CA ASN A 302 3.62 21.03 1.34
C ASN A 302 3.55 19.54 0.93
N GLY A 303 2.73 19.23 -0.07
CA GLY A 303 2.66 17.89 -0.66
C GLY A 303 3.94 17.53 -1.42
N TYR A 304 4.05 16.24 -1.71
CA TYR A 304 5.02 15.66 -2.62
C TYR A 304 4.27 15.06 -3.80
N VAL A 305 4.72 15.34 -5.01
CA VAL A 305 4.07 14.91 -6.25
C VAL A 305 5.05 14.12 -7.10
N LEU A 306 4.68 12.90 -7.48
CA LEU A 306 5.31 12.17 -8.58
C LEU A 306 4.59 12.56 -9.88
N ASN A 307 5.13 13.55 -10.57
CA ASN A 307 4.54 14.07 -11.81
C ASN A 307 4.79 13.11 -12.98
N ASN A 308 3.89 13.14 -13.97
CA ASN A 308 3.91 12.28 -15.15
C ASN A 308 3.80 10.77 -14.84
N SER A 309 3.08 10.39 -13.78
CA SER A 309 2.69 9.00 -13.60
C SER A 309 1.71 8.61 -14.71
N THR A 310 2.02 7.53 -15.42
CA THR A 310 1.15 6.95 -16.47
C THR A 310 1.12 5.44 -16.36
N PRO A 311 0.08 4.76 -16.88
CA PRO A 311 0.02 3.30 -16.92
C PRO A 311 1.23 2.66 -17.61
N GLU A 312 1.75 3.29 -18.68
CA GLU A 312 2.91 2.81 -19.44
C GLU A 312 4.19 2.85 -18.59
N LEU A 313 4.39 3.90 -17.78
CA LEU A 313 5.53 3.97 -16.86
C LEU A 313 5.35 3.03 -15.65
N PHE A 314 4.11 2.88 -15.17
CA PHE A 314 3.80 1.92 -14.11
C PHE A 314 4.11 0.48 -14.53
N ARG A 315 3.91 0.14 -15.79
CA ARG A 315 4.24 -1.15 -16.39
C ARG A 315 5.69 -1.58 -16.09
N PHE A 316 6.67 -0.69 -16.29
CA PHE A 316 8.08 -1.02 -16.02
C PHE A 316 8.35 -1.31 -14.55
N HIS A 317 7.68 -0.57 -13.67
CA HIS A 317 7.79 -0.79 -12.24
C HIS A 317 7.18 -2.13 -11.81
N VAL A 318 5.99 -2.46 -12.30
CA VAL A 318 5.31 -3.75 -12.05
C VAL A 318 6.22 -4.90 -12.49
N ARG A 319 6.75 -4.85 -13.71
CA ARG A 319 7.67 -5.88 -14.23
C ARG A 319 8.82 -6.14 -13.29
N LYS A 320 9.52 -5.08 -12.87
CA LYS A 320 10.67 -5.19 -11.97
C LYS A 320 10.28 -5.87 -10.66
N ALA A 321 9.18 -5.44 -10.04
CA ALA A 321 8.71 -6.00 -8.79
C ALA A 321 8.36 -7.49 -8.90
N LEU A 322 7.61 -7.85 -9.94
CA LEU A 322 7.19 -9.24 -10.16
C LEU A 322 8.40 -10.14 -10.47
N ALA A 323 9.32 -9.69 -11.34
CA ALA A 323 10.55 -10.44 -11.64
C ALA A 323 11.40 -10.70 -10.39
N THR A 324 11.55 -9.69 -9.52
CA THR A 324 12.27 -9.82 -8.25
C THR A 324 11.64 -10.87 -7.33
N THR A 325 10.31 -10.97 -7.31
CA THR A 325 9.60 -11.93 -6.46
C THR A 325 9.63 -13.36 -6.97
N LEU A 326 9.76 -13.60 -8.28
CA LEU A 326 9.80 -14.96 -8.85
C LEU A 326 10.95 -15.82 -8.35
N GLN A 327 12.00 -15.21 -7.80
CA GLN A 327 13.17 -15.92 -7.26
C GLN A 327 12.96 -16.40 -5.82
N LYS A 328 11.83 -16.05 -5.19
CA LYS A 328 11.53 -16.37 -3.80
C LYS A 328 10.80 -17.70 -3.66
N ARG A 329 10.76 -18.23 -2.43
CA ARG A 329 9.92 -19.39 -2.13
C ARG A 329 8.45 -19.06 -2.43
N ALA A 330 7.69 -20.06 -2.88
CA ALA A 330 6.31 -19.88 -3.36
C ALA A 330 5.41 -19.07 -2.43
N ASP A 331 5.44 -19.33 -1.12
CA ASP A 331 4.61 -18.61 -0.16
C ASP A 331 5.10 -17.18 0.11
N ASN A 332 6.35 -16.85 -0.24
CA ASN A 332 6.98 -15.54 -0.10
C ASN A 332 6.99 -14.71 -1.39
N MET A 333 6.41 -15.21 -2.47
CA MET A 333 6.23 -14.45 -3.72
C MET A 333 5.15 -13.37 -3.54
N ILE A 334 5.35 -12.45 -2.61
CA ILE A 334 4.38 -11.40 -2.28
C ILE A 334 4.89 -10.05 -2.78
N VAL A 335 3.99 -9.31 -3.43
CA VAL A 335 4.16 -7.91 -3.81
C VAL A 335 3.04 -7.11 -3.17
N PHE A 336 3.37 -6.05 -2.44
CA PHE A 336 2.35 -5.14 -1.96
C PHE A 336 2.08 -4.05 -2.99
N LEU A 337 0.82 -3.64 -3.10
CA LEU A 337 0.39 -2.50 -3.92
C LEU A 337 0.01 -1.35 -2.98
N LYS A 338 0.69 -0.25 -3.05
CA LYS A 338 0.33 0.98 -2.36
C LYS A 338 -0.19 1.98 -3.39
N SER A 339 -1.52 2.17 -3.42
CA SER A 339 -2.60 1.48 -2.73
C SER A 339 -3.75 1.20 -3.70
N TRP A 340 -4.82 0.56 -3.22
CA TRP A 340 -6.03 0.39 -4.00
C TRP A 340 -6.76 1.74 -4.17
N ASN A 341 -6.97 2.48 -3.07
CA ASN A 341 -7.91 3.60 -3.02
C ASN A 341 -7.46 4.81 -2.18
N GLU A 342 -6.18 5.10 -2.02
CA GLU A 342 -5.74 6.32 -1.32
C GLU A 342 -5.82 7.58 -2.21
N TRP A 343 -7.03 7.96 -2.65
CA TRP A 343 -7.30 9.08 -3.54
C TRP A 343 -6.75 10.42 -3.04
N GLY A 344 -6.83 10.69 -1.73
CA GLY A 344 -6.32 11.91 -1.12
C GLY A 344 -4.79 12.04 -1.10
N GLU A 345 -4.08 10.93 -1.35
CA GLU A 345 -2.64 10.89 -1.61
C GLU A 345 -2.33 10.74 -3.10
N GLY A 346 -3.37 10.79 -3.95
CA GLY A 346 -3.24 10.51 -5.38
C GLY A 346 -2.58 9.17 -5.65
N ASN A 347 -2.81 8.19 -4.77
CA ASN A 347 -2.17 6.89 -4.76
C ASN A 347 -3.24 5.80 -4.81
N TYR A 348 -3.69 5.46 -6.01
CA TYR A 348 -4.83 4.57 -6.23
C TYR A 348 -4.70 3.79 -7.54
N MET A 349 -5.38 2.64 -7.60
CA MET A 349 -5.54 1.80 -8.79
C MET A 349 -6.96 1.90 -9.39
N GLU A 350 -7.93 2.38 -8.60
CA GLU A 350 -9.31 2.53 -9.05
C GLU A 350 -9.41 3.40 -10.30
N PRO A 351 -10.34 3.10 -11.22
CA PRO A 351 -10.49 3.84 -12.47
C PRO A 351 -10.77 5.34 -12.26
N ASP A 352 -10.05 6.20 -12.97
CA ASP A 352 -10.28 7.65 -13.02
C ASP A 352 -10.70 8.10 -14.42
N LEU A 353 -11.23 9.33 -14.55
CA LEU A 353 -11.67 9.86 -15.84
C LEU A 353 -10.54 10.05 -16.86
N LYS A 354 -9.29 10.12 -16.43
CA LYS A 354 -8.16 10.34 -17.34
C LYS A 354 -7.65 9.03 -17.96
N TYR A 355 -7.53 8.00 -17.16
CA TYR A 355 -6.90 6.75 -17.57
C TYR A 355 -7.87 5.56 -17.63
N GLY A 356 -9.11 5.71 -17.11
CA GLY A 356 -10.05 4.59 -17.02
C GLY A 356 -9.43 3.41 -16.27
N LYS A 357 -9.57 2.22 -16.82
CA LYS A 357 -9.04 0.96 -16.25
C LYS A 357 -7.57 0.65 -16.60
N LYS A 358 -6.84 1.53 -17.29
CA LYS A 358 -5.50 1.21 -17.81
C LYS A 358 -4.48 0.77 -16.76
N TYR A 359 -4.56 1.24 -15.51
CA TYR A 359 -3.69 0.76 -14.43
C TYR A 359 -4.04 -0.67 -14.03
N ILE A 360 -5.33 -1.03 -14.01
CA ILE A 360 -5.84 -2.38 -13.76
C ILE A 360 -5.36 -3.32 -14.86
N GLU A 361 -5.60 -2.95 -16.12
CA GLU A 361 -5.18 -3.71 -17.30
C GLU A 361 -3.66 -3.94 -17.33
N THR A 362 -2.88 -2.91 -16.95
CA THR A 362 -1.42 -3.03 -16.86
C THR A 362 -1.01 -4.13 -15.88
N LEU A 363 -1.62 -4.19 -14.70
CA LEU A 363 -1.26 -5.20 -13.69
C LEU A 363 -1.71 -6.60 -14.13
N SER A 364 -2.94 -6.76 -14.62
CA SER A 364 -3.52 -8.05 -15.03
C SER A 364 -2.77 -8.68 -16.22
N THR A 365 -2.31 -7.87 -17.16
CA THR A 365 -1.52 -8.35 -18.31
C THR A 365 -0.23 -9.02 -17.87
N TYR A 366 0.45 -8.45 -16.87
CA TYR A 366 1.72 -9.04 -16.39
C TYR A 366 1.52 -10.26 -15.50
N GLU A 367 0.46 -10.33 -14.71
CA GLU A 367 0.11 -11.56 -14.00
C GLU A 367 -0.15 -12.71 -14.97
N THR A 368 -0.86 -12.45 -16.06
CA THR A 368 -1.17 -13.44 -17.10
C THR A 368 0.11 -13.89 -17.83
N ALA A 369 0.98 -12.95 -18.23
CA ALA A 369 2.24 -13.25 -18.88
C ALA A 369 3.17 -14.11 -18.00
N LEU A 370 3.25 -13.82 -16.70
CA LEU A 370 4.01 -14.62 -15.75
C LEU A 370 3.42 -16.02 -15.53
N TYR A 371 2.10 -16.14 -15.53
CA TYR A 371 1.44 -17.44 -15.45
C TYR A 371 1.78 -18.33 -16.66
N ILE A 372 1.79 -17.76 -17.86
CA ILE A 372 2.18 -18.44 -19.09
C ILE A 372 3.66 -18.87 -19.00
N ALA A 373 4.56 -17.98 -18.60
CA ALA A 373 5.98 -18.27 -18.46
C ALA A 373 6.28 -19.40 -17.45
N ALA A 374 5.62 -19.35 -16.29
CA ALA A 374 5.77 -20.38 -15.26
C ALA A 374 5.19 -21.76 -15.70
N SER A 375 4.24 -21.74 -16.64
CA SER A 375 3.60 -22.94 -17.20
C SER A 375 4.43 -23.59 -18.31
N ILE A 376 5.35 -22.84 -18.96
CA ILE A 376 6.23 -23.36 -20.02
C ILE A 376 7.38 -24.13 -19.35
N LYS A 377 7.19 -25.42 -19.14
CA LYS A 377 8.16 -26.37 -18.55
C LYS A 377 9.50 -26.53 -19.32
N THR A 378 9.75 -25.77 -20.36
CA THR A 378 10.90 -25.92 -21.28
C THR A 378 12.02 -24.90 -21.08
N MET A 379 11.93 -23.98 -20.14
CA MET A 379 13.01 -23.03 -19.89
C MET A 379 14.13 -23.66 -19.04
N PRO A 380 15.40 -23.52 -19.46
CA PRO A 380 16.54 -23.99 -18.66
C PRO A 380 16.54 -23.33 -17.27
N HIS A 381 16.74 -24.11 -16.23
CA HIS A 381 16.76 -23.67 -14.82
C HIS A 381 17.73 -22.49 -14.56
N MET A 382 18.79 -22.36 -15.37
CA MET A 382 19.76 -21.27 -15.30
C MET A 382 19.22 -19.91 -15.77
N MET A 383 18.29 -19.90 -16.71
CA MET A 383 17.65 -18.66 -17.21
C MET A 383 16.59 -18.15 -16.25
N LEU A 384 15.89 -19.04 -15.55
CA LEU A 384 14.85 -18.69 -14.56
C LEU A 384 15.41 -17.95 -13.33
N ASN A 385 16.71 -18.05 -13.07
CA ASN A 385 17.38 -17.44 -11.93
C ASN A 385 18.09 -16.11 -12.26
N SER A 386 17.98 -15.60 -13.48
CA SER A 386 18.58 -14.33 -13.88
C SER A 386 17.56 -13.20 -13.87
N PRO A 387 17.72 -12.15 -13.04
CA PRO A 387 16.86 -10.96 -13.06
C PRO A 387 16.84 -10.30 -14.45
N ASP A 388 18.00 -10.25 -15.13
CA ASP A 388 18.15 -9.64 -16.44
C ASP A 388 17.36 -10.38 -17.51
N PHE A 389 17.32 -11.72 -17.45
CA PHE A 389 16.51 -12.54 -18.34
C PHE A 389 15.01 -12.21 -18.21
N TRP A 390 14.49 -12.14 -17.00
CA TRP A 390 13.09 -11.76 -16.76
C TRP A 390 12.82 -10.33 -17.20
N PHE A 391 13.79 -9.43 -17.06
CA PHE A 391 13.70 -8.06 -17.57
C PHE A 391 13.56 -8.02 -19.09
N GLU A 392 14.40 -8.77 -19.81
CA GLU A 392 14.33 -8.86 -21.27
C GLU A 392 13.05 -9.56 -21.70
N TRP A 393 12.70 -10.66 -21.05
CA TRP A 393 11.53 -11.47 -21.42
C TRP A 393 10.20 -10.72 -21.14
N LEU A 394 10.04 -10.12 -19.98
CA LEU A 394 8.89 -9.26 -19.67
C LEU A 394 8.91 -7.94 -20.47
N GLY A 395 10.01 -7.64 -21.16
CA GLY A 395 10.20 -6.54 -22.09
C GLY A 395 9.54 -6.76 -23.44
N LYS A 396 9.26 -8.02 -23.78
CA LYS A 396 8.69 -8.41 -25.07
C LYS A 396 7.18 -8.51 -24.96
N GLU A 397 6.46 -7.89 -25.87
CA GLU A 397 5.03 -8.18 -25.99
C GLU A 397 4.88 -9.54 -26.68
N VAL A 398 4.18 -10.44 -26.03
CA VAL A 398 3.87 -11.77 -26.59
C VAL A 398 2.36 -11.87 -26.83
N ASP A 399 1.98 -12.54 -27.89
CA ASP A 399 0.60 -12.83 -28.21
C ASP A 399 0.02 -13.93 -27.30
N GLU A 400 -1.24 -14.27 -27.49
CA GLU A 400 -1.96 -15.31 -26.73
C GLU A 400 -1.32 -16.72 -26.80
N LYS A 401 -0.32 -16.90 -27.70
CA LYS A 401 0.45 -18.14 -27.89
C LYS A 401 1.87 -18.06 -27.32
N GLY A 402 2.28 -16.88 -26.80
CA GLY A 402 3.62 -16.66 -26.26
C GLY A 402 4.67 -16.30 -27.33
N GLU A 403 4.26 -15.89 -28.52
CA GLU A 403 5.16 -15.42 -29.59
C GLU A 403 5.36 -13.91 -29.51
N GLU A 404 6.60 -13.42 -29.79
CA GLU A 404 6.96 -12.00 -29.79
C GLU A 404 6.09 -11.21 -30.79
N ILE A 405 5.45 -10.15 -30.32
CA ILE A 405 4.78 -9.17 -31.18
C ILE A 405 5.75 -7.99 -31.39
N GLU A 406 6.20 -7.77 -32.62
CA GLU A 406 6.90 -6.54 -32.97
C GLU A 406 5.92 -5.36 -32.94
N ILE A 407 6.14 -4.42 -32.01
CA ILE A 407 5.43 -3.14 -32.05
C ILE A 407 6.11 -2.29 -33.10
N VAL A 408 5.51 -2.19 -34.26
CA VAL A 408 5.85 -1.16 -35.25
C VAL A 408 5.38 0.15 -34.66
N GLY A 409 6.37 1.02 -34.29
CA GLY A 409 6.25 2.30 -33.62
C GLY A 409 5.45 3.38 -34.33
#